data_ce8705bdf10bfe14d94ba8a4d09a5ad9
#
_entry.id   ce8705bdf10bfe14d94ba8a4d09a5ad9
#
_cell.length_a   1.000
_cell.length_b   1.000
_cell.length_c   1.000
_cell.angle_alpha   90.00
_cell.angle_beta   90.00
_cell.angle_gamma   90.00
#
_symmetry.space_group_name_H-M   'P 1'
#
loop_
_entity.id
_entity.type
_entity.pdbx_description
1 polymer ?
#
loop_
_entity_poly.entity_id
_entity_poly.type
_entity_poly.pdbx_seq_one_letter_code
_entity_poly.pdbx_strand_id
1 'polypeptide(L)'
;MEKRGSIIGGIILILLGVFFLLLQFFPGLAELFNLSQQWPLIIIGAGVLFLLGALFSNPPLSVPGMIITGTGLILYYQNSTGNWASWAYIWSLYPIFVGLGLILMNGLQGNWRKGLREGGGLVLIGGILFVVFGGFFKGFGSIGRLWPILIIVGGLWLLWKNRPSSQSEIEKEKELD
;
A
#
# COMPACT_ATOMS: atom_id res chain seq x y z
N MET A 1 2.31 6.22 29.98
CA MET A 1 1.96 5.17 28.96
C MET A 1 3.12 4.77 28.04
N GLU A 2 4.19 5.56 27.91
CA GLU A 2 5.36 5.27 27.05
C GLU A 2 6.14 4.00 27.42
N LYS A 3 6.28 3.67 28.67
CA LYS A 3 7.09 2.49 29.10
C LYS A 3 6.55 1.14 28.62
N ARG A 4 5.24 0.98 28.44
CA ARG A 4 4.65 -0.30 27.98
C ARG A 4 4.91 -0.59 26.51
N GLY A 5 4.89 0.43 25.63
CA GLY A 5 5.21 0.27 24.21
C GLY A 5 6.67 -0.12 23.96
N SER A 6 7.58 0.45 24.73
CA SER A 6 9.01 0.11 24.66
C SER A 6 9.30 -1.34 25.12
N ILE A 7 8.60 -1.82 26.14
CA ILE A 7 8.76 -3.21 26.62
C ILE A 7 8.25 -4.22 25.59
N ILE A 8 7.09 -3.97 24.97
CA ILE A 8 6.54 -4.83 23.92
C ILE A 8 7.46 -4.86 22.70
N GLY A 9 7.96 -3.71 22.26
CA GLY A 9 8.94 -3.62 21.18
C GLY A 9 10.22 -4.40 21.47
N GLY A 10 10.73 -4.30 22.70
CA GLY A 10 11.90 -5.05 23.16
C GLY A 10 11.68 -6.57 23.16
N ILE A 11 10.51 -7.03 23.63
CA ILE A 11 10.14 -8.45 23.62
C ILE A 11 10.05 -8.98 22.18
N ILE A 12 9.42 -8.23 21.26
CA ILE A 12 9.32 -8.61 19.85
C ILE A 12 10.71 -8.74 19.23
N LEU A 13 11.62 -7.78 19.48
CA LEU A 13 13.00 -7.83 18.99
C LEU A 13 13.77 -9.03 19.55
N ILE A 14 13.61 -9.34 20.82
CA ILE A 14 14.24 -10.52 21.45
C ILE A 14 13.70 -11.80 20.82
N LEU A 15 12.39 -11.92 20.65
CA LEU A 15 11.78 -13.10 20.03
C LEU A 15 12.23 -13.29 18.58
N LEU A 16 12.32 -12.20 17.82
CA LEU A 16 12.88 -12.22 16.45
C LEU A 16 14.35 -12.64 16.46
N GLY A 17 15.15 -12.08 17.37
CA GLY A 17 16.57 -12.46 17.50
C GLY A 17 16.74 -13.93 17.87
N VAL A 18 16.00 -14.43 18.84
CA VAL A 18 16.00 -15.86 19.23
C VAL A 18 15.55 -16.74 18.06
N PHE A 19 14.50 -16.36 17.33
CA PHE A 19 14.02 -17.08 16.17
C PHE A 19 15.11 -17.21 15.09
N PHE A 20 15.81 -16.11 14.75
CA PHE A 20 16.92 -16.16 13.78
C PHE A 20 18.10 -16.97 14.30
N LEU A 21 18.43 -16.90 15.59
CA LEU A 21 19.46 -17.75 16.19
C LEU A 21 19.09 -19.24 16.08
N LEU A 22 17.86 -19.62 16.35
CA LEU A 22 17.41 -21.01 16.22
C LEU A 22 17.55 -21.51 14.77
N LEU A 23 17.18 -20.68 13.78
CA LEU A 23 17.35 -21.05 12.37
C LEU A 23 18.84 -21.20 11.98
N GLN A 24 19.73 -20.41 12.59
CA GLN A 24 21.17 -20.47 12.31
C GLN A 24 21.84 -21.71 12.96
N PHE A 25 21.43 -22.06 14.17
CA PHE A 25 22.01 -23.21 14.89
C PHE A 25 21.37 -24.57 14.52
N PHE A 26 20.17 -24.56 13.96
CA PHE A 26 19.46 -25.76 13.53
C PHE A 26 19.09 -25.69 12.04
N PRO A 27 20.06 -25.98 11.14
CA PRO A 27 19.80 -25.94 9.68
C PRO A 27 18.61 -26.80 9.23
N GLY A 28 18.35 -27.93 9.91
CA GLY A 28 17.22 -28.79 9.65
C GLY A 28 15.85 -28.12 9.88
N LEU A 29 15.75 -27.09 10.74
CA LEU A 29 14.55 -26.28 10.86
C LEU A 29 14.33 -25.39 9.61
N ALA A 30 15.40 -24.88 9.04
CA ALA A 30 15.36 -24.11 7.81
C ALA A 30 14.89 -24.95 6.62
N GLU A 31 15.30 -26.23 6.58
CA GLU A 31 14.86 -27.19 5.55
C GLU A 31 13.41 -27.63 5.75
N LEU A 32 12.97 -27.90 6.99
CA LEU A 32 11.58 -28.21 7.32
C LEU A 32 10.60 -27.13 6.86
N PHE A 33 10.98 -25.86 6.98
CA PHE A 33 10.16 -24.73 6.56
C PHE A 33 10.39 -24.33 5.10
N ASN A 34 11.26 -25.03 4.35
CA ASN A 34 11.65 -24.68 2.98
C ASN A 34 11.98 -23.18 2.84
N LEU A 35 12.77 -22.66 3.79
CA LEU A 35 13.01 -21.22 3.97
C LEU A 35 13.62 -20.57 2.72
N SER A 36 14.33 -21.34 1.90
CA SER A 36 14.85 -20.86 0.62
C SER A 36 13.77 -20.38 -0.33
N GLN A 37 12.57 -20.95 -0.25
CA GLN A 37 11.41 -20.53 -1.05
C GLN A 37 10.35 -19.75 -0.27
N GLN A 38 10.29 -19.91 1.06
CA GLN A 38 9.24 -19.33 1.90
C GLN A 38 9.70 -18.16 2.77
N TRP A 39 10.94 -17.66 2.56
CA TRP A 39 11.46 -16.51 3.30
C TRP A 39 10.53 -15.28 3.32
N PRO A 40 9.69 -14.99 2.28
CA PRO A 40 8.79 -13.85 2.36
C PRO A 40 7.71 -14.00 3.45
N LEU A 41 7.42 -15.23 3.90
CA LEU A 41 6.48 -15.47 5.01
C LEU A 41 6.99 -14.87 6.33
N ILE A 42 8.31 -14.77 6.51
CA ILE A 42 8.92 -14.12 7.68
C ILE A 42 8.57 -12.63 7.68
N ILE A 43 8.63 -12.00 6.51
CA ILE A 43 8.25 -10.57 6.36
C ILE A 43 6.76 -10.40 6.63
N ILE A 44 5.91 -11.29 6.08
CA ILE A 44 4.47 -11.27 6.37
C ILE A 44 4.24 -11.43 7.87
N GLY A 45 4.90 -12.38 8.51
CA GLY A 45 4.81 -12.60 9.96
C GLY A 45 5.19 -11.38 10.77
N ALA A 46 6.29 -10.72 10.41
CA ALA A 46 6.70 -9.45 11.03
C ALA A 46 5.62 -8.37 10.87
N GLY A 47 5.08 -8.20 9.65
CA GLY A 47 4.00 -7.24 9.40
C GLY A 47 2.74 -7.54 10.21
N VAL A 48 2.35 -8.81 10.30
CA VAL A 48 1.21 -9.26 11.12
C VAL A 48 1.43 -8.95 12.60
N LEU A 49 2.65 -9.13 13.13
CA LEU A 49 2.96 -8.74 14.51
C LEU A 49 2.76 -7.24 14.74
N PHE A 50 3.13 -6.38 13.79
CA PHE A 50 2.84 -4.94 13.85
C PHE A 50 1.33 -4.67 13.83
N LEU A 51 0.56 -5.39 13.00
CA LEU A 51 -0.90 -5.26 12.95
C LEU A 51 -1.56 -5.71 14.27
N LEU A 52 -1.08 -6.80 14.86
CA LEU A 52 -1.53 -7.23 16.20
C LEU A 52 -1.18 -6.18 17.26
N GLY A 53 0.04 -5.61 17.21
CA GLY A 53 0.42 -4.49 18.06
C GLY A 53 -0.48 -3.27 17.90
N ALA A 54 -0.95 -3.01 16.67
CA ALA A 54 -1.91 -1.94 16.39
C ALA A 54 -3.27 -2.20 17.04
N LEU A 55 -3.76 -3.44 16.97
CA LEU A 55 -5.06 -3.84 17.54
C LEU A 55 -5.08 -3.77 19.07
N PHE A 56 -4.01 -4.20 19.73
CA PHE A 56 -3.99 -4.36 21.18
C PHE A 56 -3.35 -3.21 21.95
N SER A 57 -2.50 -2.40 21.30
CA SER A 57 -1.66 -1.44 22.03
C SER A 57 -1.58 -0.05 21.38
N ASN A 58 -1.24 0.03 20.11
CA ASN A 58 -0.89 1.31 19.49
C ASN A 58 -1.37 1.40 18.03
N PRO A 59 -2.56 1.98 17.77
CA PRO A 59 -3.15 2.07 16.43
C PRO A 59 -2.23 2.59 15.31
N PRO A 60 -1.30 3.55 15.52
CA PRO A 60 -0.30 3.96 14.53
C PRO A 60 0.55 2.84 13.93
N LEU A 61 0.73 1.71 14.63
CA LEU A 61 1.45 0.55 14.09
C LEU A 61 0.74 -0.11 12.90
N SER A 62 -0.53 0.26 12.64
CA SER A 62 -1.28 -0.21 11.47
C SER A 62 -0.62 0.17 10.15
N VAL A 63 -0.04 1.37 10.05
CA VAL A 63 0.59 1.85 8.81
C VAL A 63 1.84 1.03 8.47
N PRO A 64 2.87 0.96 9.34
CA PRO A 64 4.02 0.10 9.06
C PRO A 64 3.62 -1.38 8.95
N GLY A 65 2.67 -1.86 9.75
CA GLY A 65 2.17 -3.23 9.66
C GLY A 65 1.60 -3.57 8.29
N MET A 66 0.76 -2.69 7.72
CA MET A 66 0.21 -2.86 6.36
C MET A 66 1.28 -2.82 5.28
N ILE A 67 2.26 -1.91 5.38
CA ILE A 67 3.35 -1.82 4.41
C ILE A 67 4.21 -3.08 4.44
N ILE A 68 4.63 -3.53 5.62
CA ILE A 68 5.48 -4.72 5.77
C ILE A 68 4.73 -5.97 5.32
N THR A 69 3.47 -6.16 5.73
CA THR A 69 2.65 -7.30 5.29
C THR A 69 2.45 -7.28 3.78
N GLY A 70 2.11 -6.12 3.20
CA GLY A 70 1.93 -5.95 1.76
C GLY A 70 3.21 -6.23 0.98
N THR A 71 4.36 -5.76 1.47
CA THR A 71 5.67 -6.07 0.88
C THR A 71 5.94 -7.57 0.92
N GLY A 72 5.70 -8.22 2.05
CA GLY A 72 5.86 -9.67 2.19
C GLY A 72 4.97 -10.44 1.21
N LEU A 73 3.71 -10.02 1.01
CA LEU A 73 2.79 -10.63 0.04
C LEU A 73 3.27 -10.45 -1.40
N ILE A 74 3.78 -9.27 -1.76
CA ILE A 74 4.39 -9.04 -3.08
C ILE A 74 5.57 -9.98 -3.30
N LEU A 75 6.49 -10.03 -2.34
CA LEU A 75 7.68 -10.86 -2.42
C LEU A 75 7.32 -12.36 -2.48
N TYR A 76 6.31 -12.78 -1.72
CA TYR A 76 5.79 -14.14 -1.78
C TYR A 76 5.24 -14.49 -3.16
N TYR A 77 4.44 -13.61 -3.76
CA TYR A 77 3.93 -13.78 -5.13
C TYR A 77 5.07 -13.86 -6.14
N GLN A 78 6.03 -12.94 -6.08
CA GLN A 78 7.17 -12.91 -7.02
C GLN A 78 8.06 -14.13 -6.87
N ASN A 79 8.33 -14.55 -5.65
CA ASN A 79 9.16 -15.70 -5.36
C ASN A 79 8.49 -17.01 -5.79
N SER A 80 7.18 -17.16 -5.54
CA SER A 80 6.42 -18.38 -5.91
C SER A 80 6.18 -18.50 -7.41
N THR A 81 6.05 -17.38 -8.13
CA THR A 81 5.78 -17.35 -9.58
C THR A 81 7.05 -17.14 -10.42
N GLY A 82 8.17 -16.79 -9.81
CA GLY A 82 9.40 -16.37 -10.51
C GLY A 82 9.24 -15.04 -11.27
N ASN A 83 8.09 -14.36 -11.16
CA ASN A 83 7.76 -13.18 -11.96
C ASN A 83 8.26 -11.88 -11.31
N TRP A 84 9.58 -11.73 -11.21
CA TRP A 84 10.22 -10.53 -10.69
C TRP A 84 10.02 -9.29 -11.59
N ALA A 85 9.79 -9.49 -12.90
CA ALA A 85 9.47 -8.41 -13.83
C ALA A 85 8.17 -7.67 -13.44
N SER A 86 7.28 -8.30 -12.67
CA SER A 86 6.06 -7.68 -12.15
C SER A 86 6.35 -6.46 -11.24
N TRP A 87 7.60 -6.31 -10.76
CA TRP A 87 8.02 -5.14 -9.98
C TRP A 87 7.78 -3.83 -10.72
N ALA A 88 7.85 -3.85 -12.07
CA ALA A 88 7.60 -2.69 -12.92
C ALA A 88 6.24 -2.00 -12.65
N TYR A 89 5.23 -2.73 -12.16
CA TYR A 89 3.90 -2.17 -11.88
C TYR A 89 3.41 -2.42 -10.44
N ILE A 90 3.88 -3.48 -9.77
CA ILE A 90 3.40 -3.85 -8.42
C ILE A 90 3.79 -2.80 -7.36
N TRP A 91 4.88 -2.04 -7.56
CA TRP A 91 5.26 -0.96 -6.65
C TRP A 91 4.14 0.07 -6.45
N SER A 92 3.24 0.22 -7.42
CA SER A 92 2.08 1.12 -7.32
C SER A 92 1.05 0.70 -6.27
N LEU A 93 1.16 -0.50 -5.68
CA LEU A 93 0.34 -0.96 -4.56
C LEU A 93 0.75 -0.31 -3.22
N TYR A 94 1.96 0.28 -3.11
CA TYR A 94 2.40 0.89 -1.84
C TYR A 94 1.47 2.01 -1.34
N PRO A 95 0.99 2.94 -2.17
CA PRO A 95 -0.03 3.90 -1.74
C PRO A 95 -1.29 3.22 -1.19
N ILE A 96 -1.70 2.06 -1.74
CA ILE A 96 -2.83 1.28 -1.23
C ILE A 96 -2.53 0.77 0.18
N PHE A 97 -1.36 0.21 0.42
CA PHE A 97 -0.98 -0.29 1.75
C PHE A 97 -0.95 0.82 2.78
N VAL A 98 -0.39 1.98 2.42
CA VAL A 98 -0.41 3.16 3.30
C VAL A 98 -1.85 3.60 3.57
N GLY A 99 -2.67 3.69 2.53
CA GLY A 99 -4.08 4.09 2.65
C GLY A 99 -4.88 3.15 3.53
N LEU A 100 -4.72 1.83 3.35
CA LEU A 100 -5.35 0.81 4.21
C LEU A 100 -4.86 0.90 5.65
N GLY A 101 -3.56 1.15 5.86
CA GLY A 101 -2.98 1.38 7.19
C GLY A 101 -3.60 2.58 7.90
N LEU A 102 -3.81 3.70 7.18
CA LEU A 102 -4.47 4.89 7.72
C LEU A 102 -5.96 4.66 8.03
N ILE A 103 -6.67 3.93 7.17
CA ILE A 103 -8.07 3.55 7.40
C ILE A 103 -8.15 2.70 8.67
N LEU A 104 -7.30 1.69 8.80
CA LEU A 104 -7.28 0.82 9.97
C LEU A 104 -6.89 1.61 11.24
N MET A 105 -5.85 2.44 11.19
CA MET A 105 -5.40 3.27 12.30
C MET A 105 -6.53 4.15 12.85
N ASN A 106 -7.18 4.91 11.98
CA ASN A 106 -8.27 5.79 12.39
C ASN A 106 -9.53 4.99 12.79
N GLY A 107 -9.77 3.84 12.15
CA GLY A 107 -10.87 2.94 12.51
C GLY A 107 -10.74 2.39 13.92
N LEU A 108 -9.53 1.97 14.31
CA LEU A 108 -9.24 1.50 15.68
C LEU A 108 -9.38 2.62 16.73
N GLN A 109 -9.23 3.88 16.33
CA GLN A 109 -9.48 5.06 17.16
C GLN A 109 -10.96 5.50 17.16
N GLY A 110 -11.86 4.74 16.54
CA GLY A 110 -13.30 5.06 16.45
C GLY A 110 -13.67 6.09 15.38
N ASN A 111 -12.73 6.50 14.53
CA ASN A 111 -12.91 7.57 13.54
C ASN A 111 -12.87 7.06 12.07
N TRP A 112 -13.71 6.09 11.73
CA TRP A 112 -13.77 5.50 10.39
C TRP A 112 -13.91 6.51 9.25
N ARG A 113 -14.73 7.55 9.45
CA ARG A 113 -14.92 8.62 8.45
C ARG A 113 -13.63 9.38 8.16
N LYS A 114 -12.83 9.65 9.20
CA LYS A 114 -11.51 10.27 9.05
C LYS A 114 -10.56 9.34 8.31
N GLY A 115 -10.54 8.06 8.67
CA GLY A 115 -9.73 7.04 8.01
C GLY A 115 -10.02 6.95 6.52
N LEU A 116 -11.29 6.87 6.13
CA LEU A 116 -11.72 6.84 4.73
C LEU A 116 -11.34 8.11 3.97
N ARG A 117 -11.39 9.28 4.61
CA ARG A 117 -11.00 10.55 3.98
C ARG A 117 -9.49 10.64 3.76
N GLU A 118 -8.67 10.21 4.73
CA GLU A 118 -7.21 10.30 4.67
C GLU A 118 -6.60 9.13 3.87
N GLY A 119 -7.08 7.92 4.10
CA GLY A 119 -6.55 6.72 3.45
C GLY A 119 -7.21 6.39 2.11
N GLY A 120 -8.49 6.70 1.94
CA GLY A 120 -9.26 6.38 0.73
C GLY A 120 -8.69 7.02 -0.53
N GLY A 121 -8.21 8.26 -0.44
CA GLY A 121 -7.53 8.93 -1.54
C GLY A 121 -6.28 8.19 -2.01
N LEU A 122 -5.47 7.70 -1.06
CA LEU A 122 -4.27 6.92 -1.38
C LEU A 122 -4.61 5.55 -1.99
N VAL A 123 -5.68 4.90 -1.50
CA VAL A 123 -6.17 3.64 -2.09
C VAL A 123 -6.61 3.87 -3.54
N LEU A 124 -7.36 4.94 -3.82
CA LEU A 124 -7.79 5.28 -5.18
C LEU A 124 -6.60 5.60 -6.09
N ILE A 125 -5.66 6.44 -5.63
CA ILE A 125 -4.46 6.79 -6.40
C ILE A 125 -3.65 5.53 -6.70
N GLY A 126 -3.35 4.70 -5.70
CA GLY A 126 -2.62 3.45 -5.89
C GLY A 126 -3.33 2.48 -6.83
N GLY A 127 -4.68 2.38 -6.73
CA GLY A 127 -5.50 1.58 -7.64
C GLY A 127 -5.42 2.06 -9.09
N ILE A 128 -5.52 3.37 -9.32
CA ILE A 128 -5.38 3.97 -10.66
C ILE A 128 -3.98 3.71 -11.20
N LEU A 129 -2.93 3.96 -10.39
CA LEU A 129 -1.55 3.71 -10.79
C LEU A 129 -1.33 2.23 -11.13
N PHE A 130 -1.88 1.32 -10.32
CA PHE A 130 -1.77 -0.13 -10.57
C PHE A 130 -2.42 -0.53 -11.90
N VAL A 131 -3.60 0.00 -12.22
CA VAL A 131 -4.29 -0.25 -13.49
C VAL A 131 -3.50 0.34 -14.66
N VAL A 132 -3.00 1.57 -14.53
CA VAL A 132 -2.23 2.25 -15.58
C VAL A 132 -0.91 1.52 -15.84
N PHE A 133 -0.10 1.28 -14.81
CA PHE A 133 1.19 0.61 -14.97
C PHE A 133 1.04 -0.87 -15.30
N GLY A 134 0.09 -1.57 -14.69
CA GLY A 134 -0.20 -2.95 -15.01
C GLY A 134 -0.69 -3.13 -16.46
N GLY A 135 -1.52 -2.21 -16.95
CA GLY A 135 -1.95 -2.16 -18.33
C GLY A 135 -0.80 -1.89 -19.30
N PHE A 136 0.12 -0.98 -18.95
CA PHE A 136 1.27 -0.65 -19.77
C PHE A 136 2.30 -1.79 -19.85
N PHE A 137 2.65 -2.42 -18.73
CA PHE A 137 3.73 -3.40 -18.68
C PHE A 137 3.30 -4.86 -18.91
N LYS A 138 2.09 -5.26 -18.53
CA LYS A 138 1.60 -6.64 -18.74
C LYS A 138 0.65 -6.78 -19.92
N GLY A 139 0.13 -5.65 -20.44
CA GLY A 139 -0.97 -5.70 -21.39
C GLY A 139 -2.08 -6.60 -20.85
N PHE A 140 -3.07 -6.06 -20.14
CA PHE A 140 -4.26 -6.83 -19.75
C PHE A 140 -5.02 -7.28 -21.00
N GLY A 141 -4.40 -8.07 -21.87
CA GLY A 141 -4.95 -8.47 -23.16
C GLY A 141 -5.52 -7.29 -23.95
N SER A 142 -6.73 -7.43 -24.49
CA SER A 142 -7.43 -6.33 -25.20
C SER A 142 -7.80 -5.16 -24.29
N ILE A 143 -8.01 -5.38 -22.99
CA ILE A 143 -8.39 -4.32 -22.03
C ILE A 143 -7.18 -3.45 -21.66
N GLY A 144 -5.98 -4.02 -21.60
CA GLY A 144 -4.76 -3.25 -21.32
C GLY A 144 -4.40 -2.24 -22.41
N ARG A 145 -4.92 -2.39 -23.62
CA ARG A 145 -4.78 -1.39 -24.70
C ARG A 145 -5.65 -0.16 -24.51
N LEU A 146 -6.62 -0.20 -23.58
CA LEU A 146 -7.58 0.89 -23.37
C LEU A 146 -7.13 1.91 -22.29
N TRP A 147 -5.95 1.75 -21.68
CA TRP A 147 -5.43 2.72 -20.71
C TRP A 147 -5.31 4.16 -21.26
N PRO A 148 -5.00 4.40 -22.57
CA PRO A 148 -4.97 5.76 -23.09
C PRO A 148 -6.35 6.45 -23.04
N ILE A 149 -7.43 5.66 -23.07
CA ILE A 149 -8.80 6.20 -22.92
C ILE A 149 -8.99 6.86 -21.56
N LEU A 150 -8.42 6.32 -20.49
CA LEU A 150 -8.48 6.92 -19.15
C LEU A 150 -7.78 8.29 -19.12
N ILE A 151 -6.66 8.45 -19.82
CA ILE A 151 -5.97 9.74 -19.94
C ILE A 151 -6.83 10.72 -20.74
N ILE A 152 -7.42 10.26 -21.86
CA ILE A 152 -8.29 11.09 -22.70
C ILE A 152 -9.52 11.54 -21.90
N VAL A 153 -10.18 10.63 -21.19
CA VAL A 153 -11.35 10.94 -20.34
C VAL A 153 -10.95 11.91 -19.22
N GLY A 154 -9.81 11.69 -18.57
CA GLY A 154 -9.29 12.60 -17.55
C GLY A 154 -8.97 13.99 -18.11
N GLY A 155 -8.37 14.06 -19.29
CA GLY A 155 -8.11 15.31 -19.99
C GLY A 155 -9.39 16.05 -20.40
N LEU A 156 -10.36 15.34 -20.95
CA LEU A 156 -11.68 15.90 -21.30
C LEU A 156 -12.44 16.40 -20.06
N TRP A 157 -12.36 15.65 -18.95
CA TRP A 157 -12.97 16.07 -17.69
C TRP A 157 -12.33 17.35 -17.14
N LEU A 158 -10.98 17.47 -17.21
CA LEU A 158 -10.27 18.69 -16.82
C LEU A 158 -10.63 19.89 -17.70
N LEU A 159 -10.74 19.69 -19.02
CA LEU A 159 -11.17 20.74 -19.94
C LEU A 159 -12.62 21.17 -19.69
N TRP A 160 -13.49 20.23 -19.36
CA TRP A 160 -14.89 20.54 -19.03
C TRP A 160 -15.02 21.28 -17.70
N LYS A 161 -14.25 20.90 -16.70
CA LYS A 161 -14.22 21.55 -15.38
C LYS A 161 -13.66 22.98 -15.44
N ASN A 162 -12.72 23.23 -16.32
CA ASN A 162 -12.04 24.52 -16.47
C ASN A 162 -12.60 25.37 -17.63
N ARG A 163 -13.82 25.11 -18.13
CA ARG A 163 -14.45 26.02 -19.08
C ARG A 163 -14.65 27.37 -18.41
N PRO A 164 -14.06 28.46 -18.97
CA PRO A 164 -14.34 29.80 -18.48
C PRO A 164 -15.83 30.05 -18.60
N SER A 165 -16.48 30.44 -17.50
CA SER A 165 -17.87 30.85 -17.54
C SER A 165 -17.96 32.11 -18.42
N SER A 166 -18.89 32.11 -19.37
CA SER A 166 -19.13 33.23 -20.30
C SER A 166 -19.38 34.58 -19.61
N GLN A 167 -19.59 34.58 -18.30
CA GLN A 167 -19.77 35.80 -17.51
C GLN A 167 -18.48 36.61 -17.33
N SER A 168 -17.31 35.99 -17.36
CA SER A 168 -16.03 36.71 -17.20
C SER A 168 -15.61 37.48 -18.46
N GLU A 169 -16.13 37.12 -19.63
CA GLU A 169 -15.88 37.88 -20.88
C GLU A 169 -16.78 39.09 -20.98
N ILE A 170 -18.04 38.97 -20.56
CA ILE A 170 -19.03 40.07 -20.55
C ILE A 170 -18.63 41.16 -19.51
N GLU A 171 -18.03 40.77 -18.40
CA GLU A 171 -17.58 41.71 -17.36
C GLU A 171 -16.33 42.50 -17.80
N LYS A 172 -15.42 41.85 -18.55
CA LYS A 172 -14.26 42.54 -19.16
C LYS A 172 -14.61 43.50 -20.28
N GLU A 173 -15.66 43.20 -21.06
CA GLU A 173 -16.12 44.07 -22.15
C GLU A 173 -16.82 45.33 -21.58
N LYS A 174 -17.47 45.22 -20.40
CA LYS A 174 -18.07 46.35 -19.69
C LYS A 174 -17.11 47.27 -18.97
N GLU A 175 -15.88 46.82 -18.67
CA GLU A 175 -14.82 47.66 -18.07
C GLU A 175 -14.02 48.46 -19.13
N LEU A 176 -14.20 48.17 -20.42
CA LEU A 176 -13.48 48.81 -21.52
C LEU A 176 -14.30 49.88 -22.25
N ASP A 177 -15.62 50.02 -21.96
CA ASP A 177 -16.52 51.06 -22.42
C ASP A 177 -16.76 52.12 -21.30
#